data_feebdf15fb6d2e0767c7d6cbbc81faf4
#
_entry.id   feebdf15fb6d2e0767c7d6cbbc81faf4
#
_cell.length_a   1.000
_cell.length_b   1.000
_cell.length_c   1.000
_cell.angle_alpha   90.00
_cell.angle_beta   90.00
_cell.angle_gamma   90.00
#
_symmetry.space_group_name_H-M   'P 1'
#
loop_
_entity.id
_entity.type
_entity.pdbx_description
1 polymer ?
#
loop_
_entity_poly.entity_id
_entity_poly.type
_entity_poly.pdbx_seq_one_letter_code
_entity_poly.pdbx_strand_id
1 'polypeptide(L)'
;MKKNQILLIVLLSIGCAFNSFAQNDLNFEINKVLPFISIQENKLDKINTLTDLDKRYPTSWVREYISVEISAYKNGTQTKASGISDVLTQEQKELIRLADRSSDIAVSVMYLPENSLKNNTVKQYDFNVTVMPDKNAIYSEGAAQLIQYLQKNCIVNIEAGSFMGYDMTAINFTINEQGRVTDIQVSMPSKDTKIDEMLVAAISKMPSWKPAEFSNGFKVKQNFVLTIGNMENCMVNLLNIRPIE
;
A
#
# COMPACT_ATOMS: atom_id res chain seq x y z
N MET A 1 63.99 -37.80 -51.11
CA MET A 1 62.88 -37.02 -51.60
C MET A 1 61.82 -37.03 -50.55
N LYS A 2 61.66 -35.95 -49.77
CA LYS A 2 60.66 -35.82 -48.71
C LYS A 2 59.54 -34.94 -49.25
N LYS A 3 58.29 -35.47 -49.32
CA LYS A 3 57.10 -34.75 -49.65
C LYS A 3 56.61 -34.03 -48.39
N ASN A 4 56.58 -32.70 -48.43
CA ASN A 4 55.96 -31.88 -47.41
C ASN A 4 54.43 -31.90 -47.64
N GLN A 5 53.68 -32.41 -46.72
CA GLN A 5 52.24 -32.23 -46.64
C GLN A 5 51.96 -30.96 -45.84
N ILE A 6 51.40 -29.99 -46.52
CA ILE A 6 50.86 -28.77 -45.88
C ILE A 6 49.47 -29.13 -45.33
N LEU A 7 49.34 -29.16 -44.00
CA LEU A 7 48.07 -29.33 -43.32
C LEU A 7 47.36 -27.98 -43.27
N LEU A 8 46.29 -27.81 -44.05
CA LEU A 8 45.44 -26.64 -44.02
C LEU A 8 44.47 -26.78 -42.86
N ILE A 9 44.71 -26.05 -41.76
CA ILE A 9 43.79 -25.94 -40.64
C ILE A 9 42.77 -24.88 -40.97
N VAL A 10 41.58 -25.31 -41.33
CA VAL A 10 40.40 -24.41 -41.43
C VAL A 10 39.86 -24.19 -40.02
N LEU A 11 40.13 -23.01 -39.45
CA LEU A 11 39.50 -22.56 -38.22
C LEU A 11 38.04 -22.16 -38.53
N LEU A 12 37.10 -23.05 -38.22
CA LEU A 12 35.70 -22.71 -38.17
C LEU A 12 35.45 -21.84 -36.92
N SER A 13 35.46 -20.53 -37.10
CA SER A 13 34.99 -19.60 -36.08
C SER A 13 33.45 -19.70 -35.99
N ILE A 14 32.98 -20.59 -35.09
CA ILE A 14 31.57 -20.57 -34.68
C ILE A 14 31.37 -19.27 -33.89
N GLY A 15 30.88 -18.25 -34.57
CA GLY A 15 30.39 -17.04 -33.92
C GLY A 15 29.16 -17.41 -33.07
N CYS A 16 29.38 -17.70 -31.81
CA CYS A 16 28.29 -17.64 -30.81
C CYS A 16 27.84 -16.18 -30.76
N ALA A 17 26.80 -15.86 -31.52
CA ALA A 17 26.03 -14.65 -31.30
C ALA A 17 25.39 -14.83 -29.88
N PHE A 18 26.08 -14.38 -28.85
CA PHE A 18 25.46 -14.09 -27.59
C PHE A 18 24.50 -12.95 -27.88
N ASN A 19 23.21 -13.28 -28.07
CA ASN A 19 22.18 -12.31 -27.89
C ASN A 19 22.27 -11.89 -26.41
N SER A 20 23.04 -10.83 -26.17
CA SER A 20 22.92 -10.06 -24.95
C SER A 20 21.51 -9.47 -24.98
N PHE A 21 20.56 -10.21 -24.44
CA PHE A 21 19.32 -9.55 -24.03
C PHE A 21 19.78 -8.48 -23.07
N ALA A 22 19.69 -7.20 -23.50
CA ALA A 22 19.83 -6.08 -22.60
C ALA A 22 18.80 -6.34 -21.50
N GLN A 23 19.29 -6.74 -20.35
CA GLN A 23 18.44 -6.95 -19.19
C GLN A 23 17.84 -5.57 -18.91
N ASN A 24 16.53 -5.46 -19.05
CA ASN A 24 15.83 -4.24 -18.66
C ASN A 24 16.06 -4.06 -17.16
N ASP A 25 16.91 -3.12 -16.78
CA ASP A 25 17.14 -2.72 -15.39
C ASP A 25 15.94 -1.90 -14.85
N LEU A 26 14.73 -2.31 -15.24
CA LEU A 26 13.52 -1.71 -14.71
C LEU A 26 13.31 -2.17 -13.27
N ASN A 27 13.24 -1.20 -12.40
CA ASN A 27 12.83 -1.42 -11.03
C ASN A 27 11.31 -1.57 -10.95
N PHE A 28 10.84 -2.48 -10.11
CA PHE A 28 9.42 -2.62 -9.82
C PHE A 28 9.23 -2.98 -8.36
N GLU A 29 8.13 -2.51 -7.81
CA GLU A 29 7.73 -2.77 -6.43
C GLU A 29 6.24 -3.03 -6.34
N ILE A 30 5.86 -3.93 -5.43
CA ILE A 30 4.48 -4.08 -4.99
C ILE A 30 4.38 -3.63 -3.54
N ASN A 31 3.50 -2.66 -3.29
CA ASN A 31 3.34 -2.06 -1.98
C ASN A 31 1.88 -2.07 -1.55
N LYS A 32 1.64 -2.22 -0.23
CA LYS A 32 0.31 -2.03 0.36
C LYS A 32 -0.07 -0.55 0.34
N VAL A 33 -1.29 -0.26 -0.08
CA VAL A 33 -1.87 1.07 0.08
C VAL A 33 -2.54 1.13 1.45
N LEU A 34 -2.03 2.00 2.32
CA LEU A 34 -2.56 2.17 3.67
C LEU A 34 -3.51 3.36 3.72
N PRO A 35 -4.59 3.29 4.53
CA PRO A 35 -5.40 4.45 4.86
C PRO A 35 -4.56 5.55 5.50
N PHE A 36 -4.99 6.80 5.31
CA PHE A 36 -4.25 7.98 5.79
C PHE A 36 -4.03 7.96 7.31
N ILE A 37 -5.08 7.57 8.06
CA ILE A 37 -5.00 7.32 9.51
C ILE A 37 -5.42 5.87 9.73
N SER A 38 -4.53 5.06 10.26
CA SER A 38 -4.81 3.66 10.52
C SER A 38 -4.11 3.16 11.77
N ILE A 39 -4.73 2.16 12.41
CA ILE A 39 -4.19 1.49 13.58
C ILE A 39 -4.27 -0.02 13.40
N GLN A 40 -3.23 -0.74 13.80
CA GLN A 40 -3.24 -2.20 13.79
C GLN A 40 -4.18 -2.74 14.88
N GLU A 41 -4.91 -3.83 14.60
CA GLU A 41 -5.85 -4.44 15.55
C GLU A 41 -5.21 -4.74 16.90
N ASN A 42 -4.00 -5.28 16.92
CA ASN A 42 -3.27 -5.65 18.17
C ASN A 42 -2.85 -4.45 19.02
N LYS A 43 -3.07 -3.23 18.55
CA LYS A 43 -2.80 -2.00 19.30
C LYS A 43 -4.05 -1.40 19.94
N LEU A 44 -5.24 -1.90 19.61
CA LEU A 44 -6.50 -1.32 20.10
C LEU A 44 -6.61 -1.29 21.62
N ASP A 45 -6.11 -2.32 22.32
CA ASP A 45 -6.12 -2.38 23.78
C ASP A 45 -5.16 -1.40 24.47
N LYS A 46 -4.24 -0.79 23.71
CA LYS A 46 -3.22 0.15 24.21
C LYS A 46 -3.58 1.62 23.97
N ILE A 47 -4.71 1.90 23.33
CA ILE A 47 -5.17 3.24 23.05
C ILE A 47 -5.63 3.92 24.32
N ASN A 48 -5.09 5.11 24.62
CA ASN A 48 -5.45 5.91 25.78
C ASN A 48 -5.77 7.36 25.43
N THR A 49 -5.23 7.87 24.31
CA THR A 49 -5.33 9.27 23.92
C THR A 49 -5.67 9.43 22.44
N LEU A 50 -6.06 10.62 22.03
CA LEU A 50 -6.25 10.95 20.60
C LEU A 50 -4.97 10.77 19.79
N THR A 51 -3.81 11.03 20.37
CA THR A 51 -2.51 10.81 19.71
C THR A 51 -2.15 9.35 19.52
N ASP A 52 -2.77 8.42 20.26
CA ASP A 52 -2.63 6.99 20.00
C ASP A 52 -3.44 6.58 18.76
N LEU A 53 -4.52 7.29 18.45
CA LEU A 53 -5.33 7.10 17.23
C LEU A 53 -4.67 7.71 16.01
N ASP A 54 -4.18 8.95 16.12
CA ASP A 54 -3.39 9.62 15.09
C ASP A 54 -2.20 10.33 15.73
N LYS A 55 -0.98 9.84 15.49
CA LYS A 55 0.26 10.44 16.00
C LYS A 55 0.50 11.88 15.54
N ARG A 56 -0.19 12.32 14.48
CA ARG A 56 -0.13 13.69 13.95
C ARG A 56 -1.19 14.60 14.57
N TYR A 57 -2.04 14.08 15.46
CA TYR A 57 -3.07 14.88 16.12
C TYR A 57 -2.42 16.08 16.84
N PRO A 58 -2.86 17.33 16.51
CA PRO A 58 -2.12 18.53 16.94
C PRO A 58 -2.58 18.99 18.33
N THR A 59 -2.22 18.26 19.39
CA THR A 59 -2.58 18.61 20.78
C THR A 59 -2.19 20.03 21.16
N SER A 60 -1.09 20.57 20.61
CA SER A 60 -0.62 21.95 20.86
C SER A 60 -1.54 23.04 20.30
N TRP A 61 -2.49 22.69 19.42
CA TRP A 61 -3.48 23.64 18.90
C TRP A 61 -4.64 23.83 19.87
N VAL A 62 -4.78 22.99 20.87
CA VAL A 62 -5.93 22.94 21.76
C VAL A 62 -5.59 23.60 23.09
N ARG A 63 -6.31 24.70 23.39
CA ARG A 63 -6.28 25.32 24.71
C ARG A 63 -7.27 24.64 25.67
N GLU A 64 -8.46 24.29 25.16
CA GLU A 64 -9.54 23.71 25.95
C GLU A 64 -10.38 22.80 25.05
N TYR A 65 -10.61 21.56 25.49
CA TYR A 65 -11.52 20.63 24.85
C TYR A 65 -12.96 20.93 25.27
N ILE A 66 -13.86 21.14 24.31
CA ILE A 66 -15.30 21.30 24.55
C ILE A 66 -15.98 19.93 24.50
N SER A 67 -15.67 19.14 23.48
CA SER A 67 -16.11 17.75 23.35
C SER A 67 -15.18 16.92 22.49
N VAL A 68 -15.07 15.66 22.82
CA VAL A 68 -14.43 14.63 22.00
C VAL A 68 -15.44 13.51 21.79
N GLU A 69 -15.95 13.37 20.58
CA GLU A 69 -16.91 12.32 20.23
C GLU A 69 -16.22 11.25 19.39
N ILE A 70 -16.38 9.98 19.80
CA ILE A 70 -16.02 8.80 19.04
C ILE A 70 -17.31 8.16 18.53
N SER A 71 -17.41 7.93 17.22
CA SER A 71 -18.52 7.24 16.58
C SER A 71 -18.02 6.01 15.84
N ALA A 72 -18.65 4.87 16.05
CA ALA A 72 -18.33 3.63 15.36
C ALA A 72 -19.58 2.77 15.15
N TYR A 73 -19.54 1.86 14.20
CA TYR A 73 -20.54 0.82 14.09
C TYR A 73 -20.18 -0.32 15.05
N LYS A 74 -21.18 -0.81 15.78
CA LYS A 74 -21.10 -1.98 16.65
C LYS A 74 -22.32 -2.86 16.37
N ASN A 75 -22.07 -4.06 15.87
CA ASN A 75 -23.12 -4.99 15.41
C ASN A 75 -24.07 -4.33 14.37
N GLY A 76 -23.52 -3.59 13.43
CA GLY A 76 -24.28 -2.89 12.39
C GLY A 76 -25.04 -1.63 12.85
N THR A 77 -24.96 -1.27 14.13
CA THR A 77 -25.62 -0.08 14.69
C THR A 77 -24.58 1.00 15.02
N GLN A 78 -24.80 2.21 14.54
CA GLN A 78 -23.93 3.33 14.87
C GLN A 78 -24.10 3.70 16.34
N THR A 79 -22.99 3.73 17.07
CA THR A 79 -22.90 4.05 18.50
C THR A 79 -21.90 5.19 18.68
N LYS A 80 -22.13 6.02 19.71
CA LYS A 80 -21.30 7.17 20.05
C LYS A 80 -20.89 7.12 21.52
N ALA A 81 -19.69 7.61 21.81
CA ALA A 81 -19.17 7.83 23.14
C ALA A 81 -18.47 9.20 23.20
N SER A 82 -18.70 9.96 24.26
CA SER A 82 -18.20 11.32 24.39
C SER A 82 -17.27 11.51 25.59
N GLY A 83 -16.36 12.47 25.46
CA GLY A 83 -15.42 12.92 26.50
C GLY A 83 -15.15 14.43 26.36
N ILE A 84 -14.32 14.96 27.23
CA ILE A 84 -13.94 16.39 27.26
C ILE A 84 -12.42 16.57 27.37
N SER A 85 -11.66 15.63 26.90
CA SER A 85 -10.19 15.61 26.99
C SER A 85 -9.60 14.82 25.82
N ASP A 86 -8.31 14.99 25.55
CA ASP A 86 -7.54 14.11 24.67
C ASP A 86 -7.34 12.71 25.26
N VAL A 87 -7.48 12.55 26.58
CA VAL A 87 -7.48 11.26 27.24
C VAL A 87 -8.86 10.62 27.07
N LEU A 88 -8.90 9.47 26.43
CA LEU A 88 -10.14 8.76 26.12
C LEU A 88 -10.79 8.16 27.38
N THR A 89 -12.11 8.32 27.48
CA THR A 89 -12.91 7.68 28.54
C THR A 89 -12.93 6.17 28.35
N GLN A 90 -13.34 5.44 29.39
CA GLN A 90 -13.47 3.99 29.31
C GLN A 90 -14.51 3.56 28.27
N GLU A 91 -15.61 4.32 28.13
CA GLU A 91 -16.66 4.07 27.13
C GLU A 91 -16.14 4.26 25.70
N GLN A 92 -15.33 5.31 25.46
CA GLN A 92 -14.70 5.55 24.17
C GLN A 92 -13.73 4.42 23.80
N LYS A 93 -12.89 3.99 24.74
CA LYS A 93 -11.95 2.87 24.53
C LYS A 93 -12.69 1.57 24.22
N GLU A 94 -13.78 1.30 24.95
CA GLU A 94 -14.58 0.11 24.71
C GLU A 94 -15.28 0.15 23.35
N LEU A 95 -15.83 1.31 22.95
CA LEU A 95 -16.42 1.49 21.62
C LEU A 95 -15.39 1.24 20.51
N ILE A 96 -14.19 1.78 20.62
CA ILE A 96 -13.09 1.56 19.67
C ILE A 96 -12.74 0.07 19.56
N ARG A 97 -12.62 -0.61 20.71
CA ARG A 97 -12.28 -2.03 20.76
C ARG A 97 -13.34 -2.93 20.14
N LEU A 98 -14.62 -2.59 20.33
CA LEU A 98 -15.77 -3.37 19.88
C LEU A 98 -16.34 -2.92 18.54
N ALA A 99 -15.72 -1.92 17.89
CA ALA A 99 -16.14 -1.42 16.58
C ALA A 99 -16.08 -2.52 15.52
N ASP A 100 -17.05 -2.50 14.61
CA ASP A 100 -17.10 -3.40 13.46
C ASP A 100 -15.88 -3.16 12.56
N ARG A 101 -15.16 -4.22 12.23
CA ARG A 101 -13.92 -4.18 11.45
C ARG A 101 -14.13 -3.81 9.96
N SER A 102 -15.36 -3.75 9.52
CA SER A 102 -15.74 -3.36 8.15
C SER A 102 -15.96 -1.85 7.98
N SER A 103 -15.86 -1.06 9.05
CA SER A 103 -16.12 0.38 9.04
C SER A 103 -15.03 1.14 9.79
N ASP A 104 -14.85 2.41 9.39
CA ASP A 104 -13.96 3.33 10.08
C ASP A 104 -14.56 3.81 11.40
N ILE A 105 -13.67 4.17 12.32
CA ILE A 105 -13.99 4.87 13.56
C ILE A 105 -13.89 6.37 13.29
N ALA A 106 -15.00 7.11 13.43
CA ALA A 106 -15.02 8.54 13.27
C ALA A 106 -14.73 9.24 14.60
N VAL A 107 -13.86 10.25 14.56
CA VAL A 107 -13.49 11.09 15.70
C VAL A 107 -13.83 12.52 15.37
N SER A 108 -14.59 13.19 16.25
CA SER A 108 -14.93 14.60 16.15
C SER A 108 -14.51 15.33 17.41
N VAL A 109 -13.68 16.35 17.29
CA VAL A 109 -13.14 17.14 18.40
C VAL A 109 -13.60 18.59 18.26
N MET A 110 -14.36 19.07 19.23
CA MET A 110 -14.67 20.50 19.39
C MET A 110 -13.77 21.11 20.44
N TYR A 111 -13.10 22.22 20.12
CA TYR A 111 -12.10 22.81 21.00
C TYR A 111 -11.99 24.34 20.84
N LEU A 112 -11.50 25.00 21.87
CA LEU A 112 -10.99 26.36 21.78
C LEU A 112 -9.50 26.30 21.42
N PRO A 113 -9.08 26.98 20.32
CA PRO A 113 -7.69 26.91 19.87
C PRO A 113 -6.75 27.69 20.77
N GLU A 114 -5.50 27.23 20.86
CA GLU A 114 -4.39 27.94 21.51
C GLU A 114 -3.92 29.05 20.59
N ASN A 115 -4.33 30.26 20.88
CA ASN A 115 -3.87 31.48 20.19
C ASN A 115 -4.12 32.73 21.02
N SER A 116 -3.52 33.85 20.63
CA SER A 116 -3.61 35.15 21.34
C SER A 116 -4.78 36.02 20.87
N LEU A 117 -5.70 35.52 20.06
CA LEU A 117 -6.82 36.29 19.53
C LEU A 117 -7.86 36.57 20.62
N LYS A 118 -8.35 37.83 20.68
CA LYS A 118 -9.37 38.24 21.65
C LYS A 118 -10.70 37.51 21.48
N ASN A 119 -11.07 37.19 20.24
CA ASN A 119 -12.32 36.48 19.88
C ASN A 119 -12.02 35.07 19.42
N ASN A 120 -11.77 34.19 20.38
CA ASN A 120 -11.53 32.79 20.11
C ASN A 120 -12.87 32.05 19.97
N THR A 121 -13.16 31.55 18.78
CA THR A 121 -14.34 30.73 18.50
C THR A 121 -14.02 29.25 18.55
N VAL A 122 -14.99 28.46 18.98
CA VAL A 122 -14.89 26.99 18.96
C VAL A 122 -14.55 26.52 17.54
N LYS A 123 -13.57 25.63 17.43
CA LYS A 123 -13.17 24.95 16.20
C LYS A 123 -13.55 23.48 16.29
N GLN A 124 -13.65 22.87 15.12
CA GLN A 124 -13.90 21.44 14.99
C GLN A 124 -12.78 20.80 14.16
N TYR A 125 -12.33 19.63 14.59
CA TYR A 125 -11.36 18.78 13.90
C TYR A 125 -11.89 17.37 13.81
N ASP A 126 -12.13 16.90 12.60
CA ASP A 126 -12.70 15.59 12.32
C ASP A 126 -11.69 14.71 11.60
N PHE A 127 -11.62 13.44 11.97
CA PHE A 127 -10.82 12.45 11.26
C PHE A 127 -11.42 11.05 11.41
N ASN A 128 -11.07 10.16 10.48
CA ASN A 128 -11.46 8.75 10.49
C ASN A 128 -10.23 7.88 10.71
N VAL A 129 -10.39 6.84 11.50
CA VAL A 129 -9.36 5.85 11.79
C VAL A 129 -9.80 4.50 11.25
N THR A 130 -9.02 3.93 10.34
CA THR A 130 -9.24 2.58 9.84
C THR A 130 -8.51 1.57 10.70
N VAL A 131 -9.20 0.54 11.17
CA VAL A 131 -8.55 -0.58 11.86
C VAL A 131 -8.01 -1.54 10.82
N MET A 132 -6.70 -1.79 10.89
CA MET A 132 -6.01 -2.69 9.96
C MET A 132 -5.85 -4.08 10.57
N PRO A 133 -6.02 -5.15 9.79
CA PRO A 133 -5.81 -6.52 10.26
C PRO A 133 -4.33 -6.77 10.57
N ASP A 134 -4.04 -7.65 11.52
CA ASP A 134 -2.67 -8.06 11.83
C ASP A 134 -2.10 -9.02 10.77
N LYS A 135 -2.96 -9.82 10.14
CA LYS A 135 -2.58 -10.68 9.03
C LYS A 135 -2.87 -9.98 7.69
N ASN A 136 -1.82 -9.58 6.99
CA ASN A 136 -1.95 -8.97 5.65
C ASN A 136 -2.26 -10.02 4.59
N ALA A 137 -2.81 -9.56 3.46
CA ALA A 137 -2.91 -10.40 2.27
C ALA A 137 -1.50 -10.73 1.76
N ILE A 138 -1.28 -11.99 1.42
CA ILE A 138 -0.01 -12.50 0.90
C ILE A 138 -0.24 -13.37 -0.34
N TYR A 139 0.65 -13.27 -1.31
CA TYR A 139 0.64 -14.15 -2.47
C TYR A 139 0.78 -15.61 -2.02
N SER A 140 -0.09 -16.51 -2.50
CA SER A 140 -0.20 -17.85 -1.93
C SER A 140 1.08 -18.68 -2.06
N GLU A 141 1.86 -18.43 -3.11
CA GLU A 141 3.13 -19.09 -3.35
C GLU A 141 4.32 -18.37 -2.71
N GLY A 142 4.10 -17.24 -2.05
CA GLY A 142 5.11 -16.44 -1.36
C GLY A 142 5.71 -15.31 -2.21
N ALA A 143 6.45 -14.41 -1.54
CA ALA A 143 6.97 -13.18 -2.15
C ALA A 143 7.94 -13.44 -3.30
N ALA A 144 8.82 -14.45 -3.18
CA ALA A 144 9.78 -14.77 -4.24
C ALA A 144 9.07 -15.19 -5.54
N GLN A 145 8.01 -15.97 -5.45
CA GLN A 145 7.21 -16.41 -6.59
C GLN A 145 6.40 -15.24 -7.19
N LEU A 146 5.93 -14.31 -6.37
CA LEU A 146 5.31 -13.08 -6.85
C LEU A 146 6.29 -12.25 -7.70
N ILE A 147 7.51 -12.07 -7.22
CA ILE A 147 8.58 -11.39 -7.98
C ILE A 147 8.84 -12.10 -9.31
N GLN A 148 8.99 -13.44 -9.29
CA GLN A 148 9.19 -14.23 -10.52
C GLN A 148 7.99 -14.10 -11.48
N TYR A 149 6.77 -14.11 -10.95
CA TYR A 149 5.56 -13.92 -11.75
C TYR A 149 5.58 -12.57 -12.48
N LEU A 150 5.86 -11.49 -11.76
CA LEU A 150 5.93 -10.14 -12.30
C LEU A 150 7.08 -10.00 -13.31
N GLN A 151 8.26 -10.53 -12.98
CA GLN A 151 9.40 -10.54 -13.89
C GLN A 151 9.04 -11.18 -15.23
N LYS A 152 8.41 -12.36 -15.18
CA LYS A 152 8.05 -13.14 -16.38
C LYS A 152 6.88 -12.55 -17.17
N ASN A 153 5.85 -12.04 -16.50
CA ASN A 153 4.58 -11.66 -17.16
C ASN A 153 4.47 -10.14 -17.39
N CYS A 154 5.33 -9.34 -16.73
CA CYS A 154 5.35 -7.90 -16.86
C CYS A 154 6.69 -7.41 -17.43
N ILE A 155 7.76 -7.51 -16.64
CA ILE A 155 9.02 -6.79 -16.89
C ILE A 155 9.71 -7.23 -18.19
N VAL A 156 9.81 -8.53 -18.45
CA VAL A 156 10.46 -9.08 -19.65
C VAL A 156 9.78 -8.62 -20.94
N ASN A 157 8.49 -8.28 -20.88
CA ASN A 157 7.72 -7.87 -22.05
C ASN A 157 7.74 -6.36 -22.29
N ILE A 158 8.44 -5.59 -21.47
CA ILE A 158 8.63 -4.14 -21.64
C ILE A 158 9.92 -3.93 -22.45
N GLU A 159 9.83 -3.21 -23.57
CA GLU A 159 10.99 -2.91 -24.42
C GLU A 159 12.00 -2.03 -23.67
N ALA A 160 13.29 -2.28 -23.93
CA ALA A 160 14.36 -1.45 -23.37
C ALA A 160 14.17 0.02 -23.80
N GLY A 161 14.27 0.95 -22.82
CA GLY A 161 14.10 2.38 -23.08
C GLY A 161 12.63 2.88 -23.05
N SER A 162 11.65 2.01 -22.77
CA SER A 162 10.26 2.44 -22.59
C SER A 162 10.08 3.41 -21.42
N PHE A 163 10.93 3.31 -20.40
CA PHE A 163 10.98 4.21 -19.24
C PHE A 163 12.32 4.93 -19.21
N MET A 164 12.31 6.23 -19.41
CA MET A 164 13.53 7.07 -19.40
C MET A 164 13.43 8.17 -18.35
N GLY A 165 14.54 8.47 -17.70
CA GLY A 165 14.61 9.51 -16.67
C GLY A 165 13.72 9.16 -15.47
N TYR A 166 12.69 9.96 -15.23
CA TYR A 166 11.73 9.77 -14.11
C TYR A 166 10.42 9.08 -14.53
N ASP A 167 10.38 8.48 -15.73
CA ASP A 167 9.18 7.82 -16.21
C ASP A 167 8.84 6.60 -15.35
N MET A 168 7.58 6.50 -14.99
CA MET A 168 7.04 5.38 -14.22
C MET A 168 5.57 5.15 -14.55
N THR A 169 5.08 3.96 -14.25
CA THR A 169 3.66 3.63 -14.23
C THR A 169 3.27 3.06 -12.87
N ALA A 170 2.02 3.27 -12.47
CA ALA A 170 1.49 2.72 -11.23
C ALA A 170 0.09 2.15 -11.46
N ILE A 171 -0.12 0.91 -11.00
CA ILE A 171 -1.38 0.19 -11.14
C ILE A 171 -1.85 -0.23 -9.76
N ASN A 172 -2.99 0.33 -9.37
CA ASN A 172 -3.68 -0.06 -8.13
C ASN A 172 -4.52 -1.32 -8.38
N PHE A 173 -4.58 -2.19 -7.39
CA PHE A 173 -5.46 -3.34 -7.39
C PHE A 173 -5.82 -3.74 -5.96
N THR A 174 -6.91 -4.47 -5.82
CA THR A 174 -7.42 -4.96 -4.53
C THR A 174 -7.32 -6.47 -4.46
N ILE A 175 -6.88 -7.01 -3.35
CA ILE A 175 -7.09 -8.41 -3.00
C ILE A 175 -8.36 -8.49 -2.17
N ASN A 176 -9.37 -9.18 -2.68
CA ASN A 176 -10.66 -9.32 -2.01
C ASN A 176 -10.63 -10.40 -0.91
N GLU A 177 -11.75 -10.57 -0.21
CA GLU A 177 -11.91 -11.52 0.91
C GLU A 177 -11.76 -13.00 0.48
N GLN A 178 -11.88 -13.27 -0.83
CA GLN A 178 -11.66 -14.61 -1.43
C GLN A 178 -10.22 -14.79 -1.92
N GLY A 179 -9.35 -13.80 -1.74
CA GLY A 179 -7.96 -13.83 -2.21
C GLY A 179 -7.81 -13.63 -3.73
N ARG A 180 -8.79 -13.03 -4.38
CA ARG A 180 -8.76 -12.72 -5.82
C ARG A 180 -8.40 -11.27 -6.05
N VAL A 181 -7.70 -11.02 -7.15
CA VAL A 181 -7.43 -9.66 -7.62
C VAL A 181 -8.72 -9.05 -8.19
N THR A 182 -9.05 -7.84 -7.76
CA THR A 182 -10.20 -7.02 -8.20
C THR A 182 -9.79 -5.55 -8.31
N ASP A 183 -10.69 -4.69 -8.79
CA ASP A 183 -10.57 -3.23 -8.80
C ASP A 183 -9.24 -2.72 -9.38
N ILE A 184 -8.82 -3.30 -10.52
CA ILE A 184 -7.55 -2.94 -11.17
C ILE A 184 -7.71 -1.59 -11.87
N GLN A 185 -6.82 -0.63 -11.56
CA GLN A 185 -6.85 0.72 -12.12
C GLN A 185 -5.43 1.23 -12.39
N VAL A 186 -5.20 1.78 -13.58
CA VAL A 186 -3.98 2.54 -13.87
C VAL A 186 -4.10 3.89 -13.17
N SER A 187 -3.39 4.06 -12.06
CA SER A 187 -3.39 5.31 -11.28
C SER A 187 -2.35 6.32 -11.79
N MET A 188 -1.29 5.83 -12.41
CA MET A 188 -0.31 6.63 -13.13
C MET A 188 -0.01 5.92 -14.45
N PRO A 189 -0.52 6.42 -15.59
CA PRO A 189 -0.30 5.78 -16.87
C PRO A 189 1.15 5.92 -17.32
N SER A 190 1.65 4.90 -18.00
CA SER A 190 2.89 4.99 -18.77
C SER A 190 2.69 5.90 -20.00
N LYS A 191 3.78 6.17 -20.74
CA LYS A 191 3.65 6.90 -22.01
C LYS A 191 3.16 5.99 -23.16
N ASP A 192 3.08 4.69 -22.94
CA ASP A 192 2.60 3.69 -23.90
C ASP A 192 1.41 2.91 -23.33
N THR A 193 0.23 3.14 -23.89
CA THR A 193 -1.01 2.47 -23.50
C THR A 193 -0.95 0.95 -23.62
N LYS A 194 -0.14 0.41 -24.54
CA LYS A 194 0.05 -1.04 -24.70
C LYS A 194 0.74 -1.64 -23.47
N ILE A 195 1.69 -0.91 -22.88
CA ILE A 195 2.33 -1.33 -21.63
C ILE A 195 1.29 -1.36 -20.52
N ASP A 196 0.48 -0.32 -20.36
CA ASP A 196 -0.56 -0.25 -19.34
C ASP A 196 -1.58 -1.41 -19.49
N GLU A 197 -2.05 -1.66 -20.72
CA GLU A 197 -2.98 -2.77 -21.01
C GLU A 197 -2.35 -4.14 -20.70
N MET A 198 -1.09 -4.35 -21.08
CA MET A 198 -0.35 -5.59 -20.78
C MET A 198 -0.20 -5.80 -19.28
N LEU A 199 0.14 -4.76 -18.53
CA LEU A 199 0.30 -4.82 -17.07
C LEU A 199 -1.05 -5.12 -16.37
N VAL A 200 -2.13 -4.45 -16.77
CA VAL A 200 -3.49 -4.73 -16.28
C VAL A 200 -3.87 -6.17 -16.55
N ALA A 201 -3.60 -6.69 -17.76
CA ALA A 201 -3.88 -8.07 -18.12
C ALA A 201 -3.05 -9.08 -17.30
N ALA A 202 -1.78 -8.76 -17.01
CA ALA A 202 -0.94 -9.60 -16.18
C ALA A 202 -1.44 -9.62 -14.72
N ILE A 203 -1.77 -8.47 -14.14
CA ILE A 203 -2.30 -8.37 -12.77
C ILE A 203 -3.63 -9.12 -12.65
N SER A 204 -4.53 -8.99 -13.64
CA SER A 204 -5.84 -9.67 -13.63
C SER A 204 -5.74 -11.20 -13.65
N LYS A 205 -4.66 -11.75 -14.22
CA LYS A 205 -4.37 -13.19 -14.31
C LYS A 205 -3.51 -13.71 -13.17
N MET A 206 -3.20 -12.87 -12.18
CA MET A 206 -2.38 -13.28 -11.05
C MET A 206 -3.04 -14.45 -10.30
N PRO A 207 -2.28 -15.48 -9.90
CA PRO A 207 -2.78 -16.53 -9.03
C PRO A 207 -3.41 -16.02 -7.74
N SER A 208 -4.14 -16.89 -7.05
CA SER A 208 -4.83 -16.53 -5.81
C SER A 208 -3.86 -16.14 -4.69
N TRP A 209 -4.32 -15.23 -3.85
CA TRP A 209 -3.67 -14.76 -2.64
C TRP A 209 -4.37 -15.36 -1.40
N LYS A 210 -3.69 -15.41 -0.28
CA LYS A 210 -4.34 -15.52 1.03
C LYS A 210 -4.82 -14.13 1.41
N PRO A 211 -6.11 -13.92 1.68
CA PRO A 211 -6.64 -12.59 1.98
C PRO A 211 -6.14 -12.05 3.32
N ALA A 212 -6.24 -10.76 3.51
CA ALA A 212 -6.03 -10.14 4.82
C ALA A 212 -7.11 -10.61 5.81
N GLU A 213 -6.73 -10.80 7.08
CA GLU A 213 -7.59 -11.40 8.09
C GLU A 213 -7.37 -10.78 9.47
N PHE A 214 -8.44 -10.40 10.15
CA PHE A 214 -8.44 -10.01 11.55
C PHE A 214 -8.26 -11.21 12.48
N SER A 215 -7.93 -10.96 13.75
CA SER A 215 -7.68 -11.99 14.75
C SER A 215 -8.87 -12.94 14.97
N ASN A 216 -10.10 -12.43 14.75
CA ASN A 216 -11.33 -13.21 14.83
C ASN A 216 -11.65 -14.05 13.59
N GLY A 217 -10.76 -14.09 12.59
CA GLY A 217 -10.94 -14.81 11.33
C GLY A 217 -11.76 -14.06 10.26
N PHE A 218 -12.16 -12.81 10.54
CA PHE A 218 -12.89 -11.99 9.55
C PHE A 218 -11.94 -11.53 8.46
N LYS A 219 -12.23 -11.95 7.21
CA LYS A 219 -11.43 -11.61 6.04
C LYS A 219 -11.85 -10.26 5.47
N VAL A 220 -10.86 -9.49 5.05
CA VAL A 220 -11.08 -8.16 4.48
C VAL A 220 -10.27 -7.95 3.22
N LYS A 221 -10.75 -7.05 2.39
CA LYS A 221 -10.02 -6.59 1.22
C LYS A 221 -8.80 -5.76 1.63
N GLN A 222 -7.75 -5.82 0.80
CA GLN A 222 -6.55 -5.02 0.98
C GLN A 222 -6.07 -4.47 -0.35
N ASN A 223 -5.72 -3.18 -0.37
CA ASN A 223 -5.29 -2.48 -1.58
C ASN A 223 -3.78 -2.54 -1.72
N PHE A 224 -3.34 -2.69 -2.97
CA PHE A 224 -1.95 -2.73 -3.38
C PHE A 224 -1.72 -1.81 -4.57
N VAL A 225 -0.46 -1.43 -4.76
CA VAL A 225 0.01 -0.73 -5.95
C VAL A 225 1.25 -1.43 -6.48
N LEU A 226 1.26 -1.74 -7.78
CA LEU A 226 2.46 -2.10 -8.52
C LEU A 226 3.01 -0.84 -9.18
N THR A 227 4.25 -0.50 -8.89
CA THR A 227 5.01 0.57 -9.57
C THR A 227 6.12 -0.03 -10.41
N ILE A 228 6.31 0.48 -11.62
CA ILE A 228 7.38 0.07 -12.55
C ILE A 228 7.98 1.32 -13.17
N GLY A 229 9.30 1.38 -13.27
CA GLY A 229 10.00 2.48 -13.92
C GLY A 229 11.46 2.56 -13.55
N ASN A 230 12.12 3.64 -13.97
CA ASN A 230 13.47 3.93 -13.55
C ASN A 230 13.45 4.61 -12.17
N MET A 231 13.61 3.81 -11.11
CA MET A 231 13.42 4.25 -9.72
C MET A 231 14.69 4.85 -9.08
N GLU A 232 15.78 5.05 -9.81
CA GLU A 232 17.02 5.62 -9.23
C GLU A 232 16.81 6.99 -8.56
N ASN A 233 15.72 7.69 -8.90
CA ASN A 233 15.38 8.99 -8.35
C ASN A 233 13.91 9.08 -7.84
N CYS A 234 13.21 7.97 -7.71
CA CYS A 234 11.81 7.97 -7.30
C CYS A 234 11.71 8.07 -5.78
N MET A 235 11.29 9.23 -5.28
CA MET A 235 10.89 9.39 -3.87
C MET A 235 9.52 8.72 -3.67
N VAL A 236 9.50 7.42 -3.51
CA VAL A 236 8.31 6.59 -3.21
C VAL A 236 7.60 7.04 -1.92
N ASN A 237 8.27 7.84 -1.09
CA ASN A 237 7.75 8.34 0.18
C ASN A 237 6.57 9.33 0.08
N LEU A 238 6.21 9.81 -1.12
CA LEU A 238 5.11 10.78 -1.27
C LEU A 238 3.71 10.16 -1.20
N LEU A 239 3.56 8.83 -1.27
CA LEU A 239 2.27 8.16 -1.42
C LEU A 239 1.83 7.33 -0.20
N ASN A 240 2.44 7.47 0.98
CA ASN A 240 2.16 6.61 2.15
C ASN A 240 2.28 5.09 1.86
N ILE A 241 3.10 4.73 0.90
CA ILE A 241 3.34 3.35 0.50
C ILE A 241 4.48 2.80 1.34
N ARG A 242 4.30 1.62 1.95
CA ARG A 242 5.36 0.93 2.68
C ARG A 242 5.70 -0.38 1.97
N PRO A 243 6.99 -0.75 1.88
CA PRO A 243 7.40 -2.05 1.37
C PRO A 243 6.66 -3.18 2.08
N ILE A 244 6.42 -4.27 1.38
CA ILE A 244 5.90 -5.51 1.96
C ILE A 244 7.10 -6.18 2.65
N GLU A 245 7.09 -6.21 4.00
CA GLU A 245 8.02 -7.00 4.80
C GLU A 245 7.64 -8.48 4.80
#